data_270685279ed562ca1de00891693347a7
#
_entry.id   270685279ed562ca1de00891693347a7
#
_cell.length_a   1.000
_cell.length_b   1.000
_cell.length_c   1.000
_cell.angle_alpha   90.00
_cell.angle_beta   90.00
_cell.angle_gamma   90.00
#
_symmetry.space_group_name_H-M   'P 1'
#
loop_
_entity.id
_entity.type
_entity.pdbx_description
1 polymer ?
#
loop_
_entity_poly.entity_id
_entity_poly.type
_entity_poly.pdbx_seq_one_letter_code
_entity_poly.pdbx_strand_id
1 'polypeptide(L)'
;SKEIIEGKEGDFQDEIRSLDSIAKTLRQKRLKNGAMNIESEEVRFVLDETGHTDSLIIKRSKDAHKLVEEYMLLANRLVATFVSKKKDKHNRIPFVYRCHDKPDQAKIELFSLFIKKFGYEIETNDPNRISNNINALLGDIRYKNEYSLIQSMAIRSMAKAVYETDNVGHYGLAFDFYTHFTSPIRRYADLVVHRVLQETLTSNKHRYGDELNDICKRISRMERKAVEAERESTKFFQTLFVVDKIGEEFDGTVSGIAEFGMFVKMDENQCEGMIPMQEIPGDRFRFDSDKFQIIGSKTGKTY
;
A
#
# COMPACT_ATOMS: atom_id res chain seq x y z
N SER A 1 -10.84 20.60 8.95
CA SER A 1 -10.13 19.74 9.95
C SER A 1 -8.61 19.85 9.82
N LYS A 2 -8.03 19.89 8.61
CA LYS A 2 -6.57 19.97 8.41
C LYS A 2 -5.96 21.17 9.14
N GLU A 3 -6.51 22.36 8.93
CA GLU A 3 -6.01 23.60 9.54
C GLU A 3 -6.16 23.62 11.06
N ILE A 4 -7.24 23.04 11.59
CA ILE A 4 -7.48 22.91 13.03
C ILE A 4 -6.47 21.95 13.67
N ILE A 5 -6.17 20.82 13.03
CA ILE A 5 -5.15 19.87 13.50
C ILE A 5 -3.76 20.51 13.46
N GLU A 6 -3.51 21.38 12.49
CA GLU A 6 -2.26 22.16 12.34
C GLU A 6 -2.21 23.38 13.31
N GLY A 7 -3.21 23.55 14.20
CA GLY A 7 -3.22 24.56 15.28
C GLY A 7 -4.02 25.83 15.02
N LYS A 8 -4.68 25.96 13.85
CA LYS A 8 -5.56 27.12 13.60
C LYS A 8 -6.89 26.96 14.35
N GLU A 9 -7.54 28.07 14.56
CA GLU A 9 -8.92 28.14 15.10
C GLU A 9 -9.94 27.97 13.99
N GLY A 10 -11.12 27.47 14.35
CA GLY A 10 -12.23 27.27 13.40
C GLY A 10 -13.40 26.54 14.04
N ASP A 11 -14.47 26.39 13.26
CA ASP A 11 -15.67 25.68 13.71
C ASP A 11 -15.37 24.24 14.09
N PHE A 12 -15.99 23.76 15.18
CA PHE A 12 -15.83 22.40 15.73
C PHE A 12 -14.39 22.04 16.12
N GLN A 13 -13.58 23.01 16.55
CA GLN A 13 -12.17 22.77 16.84
C GLN A 13 -11.95 21.76 17.99
N ASP A 14 -12.77 21.82 19.05
CA ASP A 14 -12.64 20.94 20.21
C ASP A 14 -13.04 19.50 19.85
N GLU A 15 -14.09 19.34 19.06
CA GLU A 15 -14.52 18.05 18.52
C GLU A 15 -13.45 17.45 17.61
N ILE A 16 -12.89 18.25 16.68
CA ILE A 16 -11.86 17.78 15.75
C ILE A 16 -10.57 17.40 16.50
N ARG A 17 -10.16 18.18 17.50
CA ARG A 17 -8.99 17.86 18.34
C ARG A 17 -9.21 16.58 19.16
N SER A 18 -10.42 16.40 19.70
CA SER A 18 -10.80 15.20 20.45
C SER A 18 -10.78 13.97 19.55
N LEU A 19 -11.36 14.07 18.34
CA LEU A 19 -11.34 13.00 17.33
C LEU A 19 -9.91 12.67 16.90
N ASP A 20 -9.05 13.66 16.70
CA ASP A 20 -7.64 13.47 16.32
C ASP A 20 -6.85 12.74 17.42
N SER A 21 -7.08 13.10 18.69
CA SER A 21 -6.47 12.41 19.83
C SER A 21 -6.86 10.94 19.91
N ILE A 22 -8.16 10.64 19.70
CA ILE A 22 -8.64 9.25 19.65
C ILE A 22 -8.03 8.51 18.46
N ALA A 23 -8.00 9.12 17.26
CA ALA A 23 -7.40 8.51 16.07
C ALA A 23 -5.91 8.19 16.26
N LYS A 24 -5.14 9.10 16.86
CA LYS A 24 -3.74 8.87 17.23
C LYS A 24 -3.58 7.68 18.19
N THR A 25 -4.45 7.58 19.19
CA THR A 25 -4.47 6.46 20.14
C THR A 25 -4.77 5.13 19.44
N LEU A 26 -5.78 5.11 18.54
CA LEU A 26 -6.12 3.92 17.74
C LEU A 26 -4.95 3.48 16.85
N ARG A 27 -4.30 4.43 16.16
CA ARG A 27 -3.14 4.18 15.33
C ARG A 27 -1.96 3.62 16.13
N GLN A 28 -1.62 4.24 17.26
CA GLN A 28 -0.54 3.76 18.12
C GLN A 28 -0.79 2.34 18.61
N LYS A 29 -2.02 2.04 19.05
CA LYS A 29 -2.42 0.68 19.46
C LYS A 29 -2.27 -0.32 18.31
N ARG A 30 -2.71 0.05 17.11
CA ARG A 30 -2.61 -0.81 15.92
C ARG A 30 -1.15 -1.10 15.56
N LEU A 31 -0.30 -0.07 15.51
CA LEU A 31 1.13 -0.22 15.22
C LEU A 31 1.84 -1.06 16.30
N LYS A 32 1.52 -0.85 17.57
CA LYS A 32 2.05 -1.67 18.68
C LYS A 32 1.66 -3.16 18.54
N ASN A 33 0.49 -3.44 17.96
CA ASN A 33 0.03 -4.80 17.69
C ASN A 33 0.64 -5.40 16.43
N GLY A 34 1.55 -4.72 15.74
CA GLY A 34 2.25 -5.23 14.58
C GLY A 34 1.66 -4.82 13.22
N ALA A 35 0.81 -3.81 13.16
CA ALA A 35 0.39 -3.27 11.87
C ALA A 35 1.57 -2.67 11.11
N MET A 36 1.60 -2.85 9.79
CA MET A 36 2.60 -2.26 8.91
C MET A 36 2.42 -0.73 8.85
N ASN A 37 3.52 0.00 9.00
CA ASN A 37 3.56 1.46 8.88
C ASN A 37 4.20 1.88 7.56
N ILE A 38 3.46 1.72 6.48
CA ILE A 38 3.92 2.05 5.13
C ILE A 38 3.33 3.40 4.73
N GLU A 39 4.19 4.34 4.37
CA GLU A 39 3.78 5.62 3.82
C GLU A 39 3.77 5.52 2.29
N SER A 40 2.70 5.97 1.66
CA SER A 40 2.58 6.04 0.20
C SER A 40 2.49 7.50 -0.25
N GLU A 41 3.19 7.80 -1.34
CA GLU A 41 3.01 9.04 -2.09
C GLU A 41 2.15 8.74 -3.30
N GLU A 42 1.18 9.60 -3.57
CA GLU A 42 0.29 9.51 -4.73
C GLU A 42 0.60 10.66 -5.67
N VAL A 43 0.97 10.33 -6.89
CA VAL A 43 1.17 11.32 -7.95
C VAL A 43 -0.17 11.62 -8.59
N ARG A 44 -0.53 12.90 -8.68
CA ARG A 44 -1.73 13.39 -9.36
C ARG A 44 -1.36 14.37 -10.45
N PHE A 45 -1.93 14.17 -11.62
CA PHE A 45 -1.81 15.07 -12.73
C PHE A 45 -2.94 16.09 -12.70
N VAL A 46 -2.59 17.35 -12.90
CA VAL A 46 -3.53 18.43 -13.15
C VAL A 46 -3.62 18.57 -14.67
N LEU A 47 -4.82 18.41 -15.19
CA LEU A 47 -5.07 18.54 -16.62
C LEU A 47 -5.60 19.94 -16.93
N ASP A 48 -5.17 20.51 -18.05
CA ASP A 48 -5.74 21.74 -18.61
C ASP A 48 -7.11 21.47 -19.26
N GLU A 49 -7.75 22.51 -19.80
CA GLU A 49 -9.06 22.42 -20.45
C GLU A 49 -9.05 21.52 -21.71
N THR A 50 -7.88 21.25 -22.27
CA THR A 50 -7.68 20.41 -23.47
C THR A 50 -7.34 18.97 -23.13
N GLY A 51 -7.15 18.67 -21.83
CA GLY A 51 -6.78 17.32 -21.33
C GLY A 51 -5.28 17.03 -21.34
N HIS A 52 -4.44 18.03 -21.61
CA HIS A 52 -2.98 17.89 -21.46
C HIS A 52 -2.55 18.06 -20.00
N THR A 53 -1.43 17.46 -19.63
CA THR A 53 -0.88 17.57 -18.29
C THR A 53 -0.22 18.95 -18.10
N ASP A 54 -0.86 19.82 -17.33
CA ASP A 54 -0.34 21.14 -16.99
C ASP A 54 0.72 21.04 -15.88
N SER A 55 0.39 20.33 -14.81
CA SER A 55 1.27 20.19 -13.65
C SER A 55 1.06 18.86 -12.93
N LEU A 56 1.96 18.59 -11.97
CA LEU A 56 1.95 17.36 -11.20
C LEU A 56 1.99 17.71 -9.72
N ILE A 57 1.16 17.03 -8.92
CA ILE A 57 1.09 17.22 -7.48
C ILE A 57 1.42 15.90 -6.79
N ILE A 58 2.45 15.90 -5.93
CA ILE A 58 2.75 14.78 -5.05
C ILE A 58 1.92 14.91 -3.77
N LYS A 59 0.91 14.06 -3.63
CA LYS A 59 0.04 14.03 -2.46
C LYS A 59 0.60 13.11 -1.39
N ARG A 60 0.91 13.67 -0.24
CA ARG A 60 1.34 12.93 0.96
C ARG A 60 0.20 12.82 1.95
N SER A 61 0.12 11.68 2.65
CA SER A 61 -0.85 11.50 3.72
C SER A 61 -0.51 12.44 4.90
N LYS A 62 -1.47 13.28 5.29
CA LYS A 62 -1.38 14.22 6.42
C LYS A 62 -2.23 13.72 7.59
N ASP A 63 -2.10 14.34 8.75
CA ASP A 63 -2.82 13.92 9.96
C ASP A 63 -4.33 13.92 9.80
N ALA A 64 -4.90 14.88 9.04
CA ALA A 64 -6.33 14.86 8.72
C ALA A 64 -6.76 13.63 7.89
N HIS A 65 -5.89 13.13 7.01
CA HIS A 65 -6.17 11.88 6.27
C HIS A 65 -6.08 10.68 7.21
N LYS A 66 -5.07 10.66 8.08
CA LYS A 66 -4.88 9.60 9.08
C LYS A 66 -6.04 9.55 10.10
N LEU A 67 -6.58 10.73 10.49
CA LEU A 67 -7.77 10.80 11.32
C LEU A 67 -8.95 10.05 10.67
N VAL A 68 -9.30 10.40 9.44
CA VAL A 68 -10.40 9.76 8.72
C VAL A 68 -10.13 8.28 8.51
N GLU A 69 -8.89 7.92 8.11
CA GLU A 69 -8.45 6.54 7.92
C GLU A 69 -8.69 5.68 9.18
N GLU A 70 -8.27 6.13 10.36
CA GLU A 70 -8.41 5.33 11.59
C GLU A 70 -9.88 5.10 11.97
N TYR A 71 -10.76 6.07 11.73
CA TYR A 71 -12.20 5.87 11.94
C TYR A 71 -12.83 4.94 10.91
N MET A 72 -12.39 5.01 9.65
CA MET A 72 -12.80 4.04 8.62
C MET A 72 -12.33 2.63 8.97
N LEU A 73 -11.07 2.46 9.41
CA LEU A 73 -10.53 1.18 9.88
C LEU A 73 -11.29 0.65 11.09
N LEU A 74 -11.64 1.52 12.04
CA LEU A 74 -12.42 1.17 13.23
C LEU A 74 -13.80 0.64 12.83
N ALA A 75 -14.53 1.37 11.97
CA ALA A 75 -15.86 0.97 11.50
C ALA A 75 -15.81 -0.38 10.75
N ASN A 76 -14.88 -0.53 9.82
CA ASN A 76 -14.66 -1.76 9.06
C ASN A 76 -14.40 -2.97 9.98
N ARG A 77 -13.53 -2.79 10.97
CA ARG A 77 -13.20 -3.83 11.97
C ARG A 77 -14.39 -4.18 12.87
N LEU A 78 -15.12 -3.17 13.36
CA LEU A 78 -16.26 -3.39 14.24
C LEU A 78 -17.38 -4.15 13.54
N VAL A 79 -17.70 -3.82 12.30
CA VAL A 79 -18.69 -4.52 11.49
C VAL A 79 -18.27 -5.98 11.28
N ALA A 80 -17.03 -6.24 10.88
CA ALA A 80 -16.53 -7.60 10.70
C ALA A 80 -16.60 -8.40 12.01
N THR A 81 -16.16 -7.81 13.12
CA THR A 81 -16.20 -8.45 14.45
C THR A 81 -17.63 -8.68 14.92
N PHE A 82 -18.56 -7.77 14.67
CA PHE A 82 -19.96 -7.91 15.04
C PHE A 82 -20.61 -9.10 14.32
N VAL A 83 -20.47 -9.16 12.99
CA VAL A 83 -21.06 -10.25 12.20
C VAL A 83 -20.41 -11.60 12.53
N SER A 84 -19.08 -11.64 12.70
CA SER A 84 -18.37 -12.88 13.03
C SER A 84 -18.79 -13.51 14.36
N LYS A 85 -19.26 -12.70 15.32
CA LYS A 85 -19.77 -13.18 16.63
C LYS A 85 -21.22 -13.64 16.59
N LYS A 86 -21.94 -13.33 15.54
CA LYS A 86 -23.33 -13.77 15.35
C LYS A 86 -23.37 -15.15 14.70
N LYS A 87 -24.41 -15.90 15.04
CA LYS A 87 -24.65 -17.24 14.50
C LYS A 87 -26.04 -17.25 13.90
N ASP A 88 -26.16 -17.88 12.76
CA ASP A 88 -27.44 -18.25 12.17
C ASP A 88 -27.80 -19.72 12.48
N LYS A 89 -28.82 -20.27 11.83
CA LYS A 89 -29.25 -21.65 11.95
C LYS A 89 -28.15 -22.67 11.52
N HIS A 90 -27.21 -22.24 10.71
CA HIS A 90 -26.08 -23.02 10.19
C HIS A 90 -24.79 -22.75 10.95
N ASN A 91 -24.85 -22.05 12.07
CA ASN A 91 -23.75 -21.70 12.98
C ASN A 91 -22.75 -20.67 12.46
N ARG A 92 -22.89 -20.15 11.23
CA ARG A 92 -22.03 -19.11 10.65
C ARG A 92 -22.79 -18.28 9.63
N ILE A 93 -22.74 -16.96 9.75
CA ILE A 93 -23.32 -16.03 8.77
C ILE A 93 -22.39 -15.93 7.57
N PRO A 94 -22.87 -16.13 6.32
CA PRO A 94 -22.09 -15.86 5.12
C PRO A 94 -21.68 -14.39 5.09
N PHE A 95 -20.37 -14.13 5.02
CA PHE A 95 -19.85 -12.77 5.12
C PHE A 95 -18.62 -12.57 4.23
N VAL A 96 -18.36 -11.33 3.81
CA VAL A 96 -17.20 -10.96 3.02
C VAL A 96 -16.14 -10.37 3.94
N TYR A 97 -15.04 -11.06 4.11
CA TYR A 97 -13.86 -10.56 4.81
C TYR A 97 -12.85 -9.97 3.83
N ARG A 98 -12.10 -8.98 4.25
CA ARG A 98 -10.88 -8.53 3.58
C ARG A 98 -9.70 -9.20 4.25
N CYS A 99 -9.21 -10.23 3.63
CA CYS A 99 -8.15 -11.10 4.13
C CYS A 99 -6.78 -10.66 3.61
N HIS A 100 -5.80 -10.61 4.49
CA HIS A 100 -4.40 -10.40 4.15
C HIS A 100 -3.57 -11.40 4.95
N ASP A 101 -3.12 -12.43 4.27
CA ASP A 101 -2.38 -13.51 4.90
C ASP A 101 -0.98 -13.07 5.34
N LYS A 102 -0.35 -13.90 6.16
CA LYS A 102 1.06 -13.72 6.55
C LYS A 102 1.93 -13.78 5.30
N PRO A 103 3.09 -13.08 5.31
CA PRO A 103 4.02 -13.16 4.20
C PRO A 103 4.57 -14.58 4.04
N ASP A 104 4.85 -14.95 2.81
CA ASP A 104 5.53 -16.21 2.48
C ASP A 104 6.96 -16.18 3.02
N GLN A 105 7.36 -17.25 3.72
CA GLN A 105 8.69 -17.32 4.38
C GLN A 105 9.82 -17.17 3.38
N ALA A 106 9.73 -17.79 2.20
CA ALA A 106 10.78 -17.70 1.17
C ALA A 106 10.93 -16.26 0.66
N LYS A 107 9.83 -15.50 0.53
CA LYS A 107 9.90 -14.09 0.15
C LYS A 107 10.53 -13.22 1.22
N ILE A 108 10.28 -13.51 2.50
CA ILE A 108 10.90 -12.79 3.61
C ILE A 108 12.40 -13.09 3.69
N GLU A 109 12.81 -14.32 3.44
CA GLU A 109 14.22 -14.70 3.36
C GLU A 109 14.93 -13.98 2.21
N LEU A 110 14.31 -13.92 1.03
CA LEU A 110 14.83 -13.14 -0.10
C LEU A 110 14.94 -11.65 0.24
N PHE A 111 13.94 -11.09 0.92
CA PHE A 111 13.99 -9.72 1.40
C PHE A 111 15.12 -9.51 2.42
N SER A 112 15.32 -10.44 3.35
CA SER A 112 16.42 -10.39 4.32
C SER A 112 17.80 -10.44 3.63
N LEU A 113 17.97 -11.31 2.63
CA LEU A 113 19.20 -11.37 1.83
C LEU A 113 19.42 -10.06 1.03
N PHE A 114 18.37 -9.46 0.54
CA PHE A 114 18.44 -8.19 -0.18
C PHE A 114 18.92 -7.05 0.73
N ILE A 115 18.33 -6.86 1.92
CA ILE A 115 18.70 -5.77 2.82
C ILE A 115 20.11 -5.94 3.43
N LYS A 116 20.61 -7.17 3.55
CA LYS A 116 22.01 -7.44 3.96
C LYS A 116 23.03 -6.76 3.07
N LYS A 117 22.72 -6.56 1.78
CA LYS A 117 23.62 -5.88 0.83
C LYS A 117 23.79 -4.40 1.18
N PHE A 118 22.83 -3.82 1.89
CA PHE A 118 22.87 -2.46 2.42
C PHE A 118 23.39 -2.40 3.87
N GLY A 119 23.80 -3.54 4.43
CA GLY A 119 24.29 -3.63 5.81
C GLY A 119 23.20 -3.70 6.87
N TYR A 120 21.96 -4.04 6.48
CA TYR A 120 20.83 -4.20 7.41
C TYR A 120 20.49 -5.66 7.65
N GLU A 121 20.02 -5.96 8.84
CA GLU A 121 19.54 -7.28 9.22
C GLU A 121 18.20 -7.19 9.93
N ILE A 122 17.33 -8.16 9.66
CA ILE A 122 16.07 -8.37 10.39
C ILE A 122 15.95 -9.83 10.82
N GLU A 123 15.34 -10.05 11.96
CA GLU A 123 14.96 -11.39 12.39
C GLU A 123 13.73 -11.86 11.61
N THR A 124 13.82 -13.05 10.99
CA THR A 124 12.77 -13.61 10.12
C THR A 124 12.13 -14.88 10.68
N ASN A 125 12.61 -15.40 11.81
CA ASN A 125 12.18 -16.69 12.37
C ASN A 125 10.80 -16.66 13.01
N ASP A 126 10.34 -15.50 13.50
CA ASP A 126 9.02 -15.34 14.09
C ASP A 126 8.09 -14.52 13.17
N PRO A 127 7.14 -15.17 12.48
CA PRO A 127 6.20 -14.49 11.58
C PRO A 127 5.40 -13.35 12.24
N ASN A 128 5.23 -13.39 13.56
CA ASN A 128 4.46 -12.36 14.28
C ASN A 128 5.32 -11.10 14.55
N ARG A 129 6.65 -11.20 14.44
CA ARG A 129 7.57 -10.09 14.63
C ARG A 129 8.06 -9.46 13.33
N ILE A 130 7.87 -10.13 12.18
CA ILE A 130 8.37 -9.64 10.88
C ILE A 130 7.89 -8.22 10.60
N SER A 131 6.62 -7.91 10.79
CA SER A 131 6.10 -6.56 10.56
C SER A 131 6.72 -5.50 11.49
N ASN A 132 6.95 -5.84 12.76
CA ASN A 132 7.61 -4.95 13.71
C ASN A 132 9.07 -4.71 13.32
N ASN A 133 9.78 -5.76 12.89
CA ASN A 133 11.18 -5.67 12.47
C ASN A 133 11.31 -4.83 11.18
N ILE A 134 10.40 -5.01 10.22
CA ILE A 134 10.33 -4.18 9.01
C ILE A 134 9.99 -2.74 9.37
N ASN A 135 9.03 -2.49 10.25
CA ASN A 135 8.68 -1.14 10.70
C ASN A 135 9.86 -0.44 11.38
N ALA A 136 10.61 -1.14 12.23
CA ALA A 136 11.81 -0.62 12.89
C ALA A 136 12.87 -0.25 11.84
N LEU A 137 13.19 -1.17 10.93
CA LEU A 137 14.13 -0.92 9.84
C LEU A 137 13.73 0.30 9.02
N LEU A 138 12.47 0.37 8.55
CA LEU A 138 11.97 1.50 7.75
C LEU A 138 11.98 2.82 8.55
N GLY A 139 11.80 2.77 9.86
CA GLY A 139 11.96 3.91 10.76
C GLY A 139 13.39 4.43 10.79
N ASP A 140 14.36 3.53 10.95
CA ASP A 140 15.80 3.84 11.07
C ASP A 140 16.40 4.40 9.77
N ILE A 141 15.85 3.96 8.62
CA ILE A 141 16.36 4.38 7.30
C ILE A 141 15.52 5.46 6.62
N ARG A 142 14.53 6.04 7.31
CA ARG A 142 13.52 6.94 6.73
C ARG A 142 14.08 8.08 5.88
N TYR A 143 15.25 8.59 6.23
CA TYR A 143 15.90 9.72 5.55
C TYR A 143 17.10 9.31 4.69
N LYS A 144 17.28 8.01 4.45
CA LYS A 144 18.37 7.48 3.62
C LYS A 144 17.90 7.26 2.19
N ASN A 145 18.82 7.30 1.25
CA ASN A 145 18.54 7.17 -0.19
C ASN A 145 17.88 5.82 -0.54
N GLU A 146 18.28 4.75 0.15
CA GLU A 146 17.75 3.40 -0.05
C GLU A 146 16.34 3.16 0.53
N TYR A 147 15.76 4.12 1.27
CA TYR A 147 14.46 3.97 1.90
C TYR A 147 13.35 3.51 0.95
N SER A 148 13.19 4.22 -0.17
CA SER A 148 12.12 3.92 -1.15
C SER A 148 12.28 2.54 -1.77
N LEU A 149 13.51 2.12 -2.04
CA LEU A 149 13.81 0.81 -2.60
C LEU A 149 13.51 -0.30 -1.59
N ILE A 150 14.01 -0.17 -0.36
CA ILE A 150 13.80 -1.17 0.71
C ILE A 150 12.30 -1.25 1.06
N GLN A 151 11.59 -0.12 1.15
CA GLN A 151 10.14 -0.10 1.37
C GLN A 151 9.38 -0.82 0.25
N SER A 152 9.75 -0.58 -1.01
CA SER A 152 9.14 -1.25 -2.17
C SER A 152 9.35 -2.76 -2.12
N MET A 153 10.55 -3.21 -1.77
CA MET A 153 10.87 -4.64 -1.63
C MET A 153 10.14 -5.27 -0.45
N ALA A 154 10.02 -4.56 0.68
CA ALA A 154 9.21 -5.01 1.81
C ALA A 154 7.75 -5.23 1.42
N ILE A 155 7.14 -4.28 0.68
CA ILE A 155 5.76 -4.41 0.18
C ILE A 155 5.62 -5.62 -0.76
N ARG A 156 6.58 -5.83 -1.67
CA ARG A 156 6.57 -6.97 -2.62
C ARG A 156 6.72 -8.33 -1.93
N SER A 157 7.34 -8.38 -0.75
CA SER A 157 7.44 -9.60 0.05
C SER A 157 6.15 -9.98 0.76
N MET A 158 5.20 -9.05 0.89
CA MET A 158 3.91 -9.30 1.54
C MET A 158 2.94 -10.07 0.62
N ALA A 159 2.00 -10.79 1.25
CA ALA A 159 0.87 -11.37 0.55
C ALA A 159 -0.03 -10.27 -0.04
N LYS A 160 -0.83 -10.61 -1.05
CA LYS A 160 -1.84 -9.68 -1.57
C LYS A 160 -3.13 -9.86 -0.77
N ALA A 161 -3.74 -8.75 -0.35
CA ALA A 161 -5.06 -8.80 0.26
C ALA A 161 -6.12 -9.19 -0.78
N VAL A 162 -7.08 -10.03 -0.35
CA VAL A 162 -8.17 -10.56 -1.18
C VAL A 162 -9.49 -10.50 -0.42
N TYR A 163 -10.62 -10.66 -1.13
CA TYR A 163 -11.91 -10.87 -0.49
C TYR A 163 -12.19 -12.36 -0.43
N GLU A 164 -12.58 -12.84 0.75
CA GLU A 164 -12.89 -14.25 1.03
C GLU A 164 -14.04 -14.38 2.02
N THR A 165 -14.69 -15.54 2.01
CA THR A 165 -15.71 -15.89 2.99
C THR A 165 -15.11 -16.51 4.25
N ASP A 166 -13.92 -17.08 4.16
CA ASP A 166 -13.16 -17.63 5.26
C ASP A 166 -12.19 -16.59 5.80
N ASN A 167 -12.33 -16.30 7.09
CA ASN A 167 -11.51 -15.28 7.72
C ASN A 167 -10.15 -15.82 8.15
N VAL A 168 -9.10 -15.29 7.60
CA VAL A 168 -7.70 -15.53 8.03
C VAL A 168 -7.10 -14.32 8.75
N GLY A 169 -7.89 -13.27 8.94
CA GLY A 169 -7.42 -11.98 9.48
C GLY A 169 -6.78 -11.07 8.44
N HIS A 170 -6.28 -9.95 8.89
CA HIS A 170 -5.58 -8.98 8.04
C HIS A 170 -4.21 -8.64 8.63
N TYR A 171 -3.18 -9.39 8.20
CA TYR A 171 -1.81 -9.27 8.71
C TYR A 171 -1.28 -7.83 8.67
N GLY A 172 -1.36 -7.16 7.54
CA GLY A 172 -0.82 -5.80 7.39
C GLY A 172 -1.49 -4.74 8.28
N LEU A 173 -2.72 -5.00 8.79
CA LEU A 173 -3.44 -4.13 9.73
C LEU A 173 -3.39 -4.63 11.17
N ALA A 174 -2.88 -5.83 11.41
CA ALA A 174 -2.92 -6.53 12.70
C ALA A 174 -4.35 -6.66 13.27
N PHE A 175 -5.30 -7.05 12.42
CA PHE A 175 -6.70 -7.28 12.79
C PHE A 175 -7.09 -8.75 12.60
N ASP A 176 -7.70 -9.34 13.62
CA ASP A 176 -8.25 -10.70 13.55
C ASP A 176 -9.47 -10.77 12.62
N PHE A 177 -10.28 -9.72 12.58
CA PHE A 177 -11.47 -9.58 11.73
C PHE A 177 -11.43 -8.25 11.01
N TYR A 178 -11.55 -8.29 9.69
CA TYR A 178 -11.58 -7.08 8.89
C TYR A 178 -12.45 -7.26 7.64
N THR A 179 -13.13 -6.21 7.26
CA THR A 179 -13.90 -6.12 6.02
C THR A 179 -13.81 -4.71 5.45
N HIS A 180 -14.31 -4.49 4.27
CA HIS A 180 -14.58 -3.17 3.73
C HIS A 180 -16.06 -2.85 3.87
N PHE A 181 -16.38 -1.72 4.50
CA PHE A 181 -17.74 -1.28 4.80
C PHE A 181 -17.98 0.19 4.45
N THR A 182 -16.94 1.03 4.52
CA THR A 182 -17.05 2.49 4.51
C THR A 182 -17.13 3.14 3.14
N SER A 183 -17.10 2.36 2.04
CA SER A 183 -17.12 2.92 0.66
C SER A 183 -18.05 2.17 -0.30
N PRO A 184 -19.37 2.04 -0.02
CA PRO A 184 -20.30 1.25 -0.82
C PRO A 184 -20.60 1.83 -2.21
N ILE A 185 -20.30 3.11 -2.44
CA ILE A 185 -20.53 3.76 -3.75
C ILE A 185 -19.57 3.21 -4.81
N ARG A 186 -18.32 2.89 -4.42
CA ARG A 186 -17.25 2.50 -5.34
C ARG A 186 -16.75 1.05 -5.15
N ARG A 187 -17.13 0.37 -4.08
CA ARG A 187 -16.72 -1.01 -3.82
C ARG A 187 -17.95 -1.90 -3.63
N TYR A 188 -18.11 -2.87 -4.52
CA TYR A 188 -19.22 -3.82 -4.43
C TYR A 188 -19.15 -4.69 -3.17
N ALA A 189 -17.94 -4.98 -2.66
CA ALA A 189 -17.75 -5.69 -1.40
C ALA A 189 -18.48 -4.99 -0.24
N ASP A 190 -18.31 -3.68 -0.11
CA ASP A 190 -18.96 -2.87 0.92
C ASP A 190 -20.49 -2.92 0.81
N LEU A 191 -21.03 -2.88 -0.42
CA LEU A 191 -22.46 -3.01 -0.65
C LEU A 191 -23.00 -4.38 -0.19
N VAL A 192 -22.28 -5.47 -0.45
CA VAL A 192 -22.62 -6.80 0.04
C VAL A 192 -22.58 -6.84 1.56
N VAL A 193 -21.55 -6.28 2.17
CA VAL A 193 -21.41 -6.19 3.63
C VAL A 193 -22.56 -5.40 4.26
N HIS A 194 -22.97 -4.26 3.65
CA HIS A 194 -24.14 -3.51 4.12
C HIS A 194 -25.41 -4.34 4.11
N ARG A 195 -25.64 -5.13 3.06
CA ARG A 195 -26.82 -6.01 2.94
C ARG A 195 -26.83 -7.09 4.01
N VAL A 196 -25.69 -7.80 4.18
CA VAL A 196 -25.56 -8.83 5.22
C VAL A 196 -25.73 -8.23 6.62
N LEU A 197 -25.14 -7.08 6.89
CA LEU A 197 -25.29 -6.38 8.17
C LEU A 197 -26.75 -6.01 8.44
N GLN A 198 -27.45 -5.44 7.46
CA GLN A 198 -28.86 -5.11 7.57
C GLN A 198 -29.71 -6.34 7.89
N GLU A 199 -29.49 -7.44 7.19
CA GLU A 199 -30.20 -8.71 7.42
C GLU A 199 -29.90 -9.30 8.81
N THR A 200 -28.64 -9.21 9.25
CA THR A 200 -28.23 -9.64 10.60
C THR A 200 -28.91 -8.81 11.71
N LEU A 201 -29.15 -7.54 11.47
CA LEU A 201 -29.79 -6.64 12.44
C LEU A 201 -31.33 -6.78 12.47
N THR A 202 -31.96 -7.12 11.35
CA THR A 202 -33.44 -7.06 11.21
C THR A 202 -34.12 -8.40 11.23
N SER A 203 -33.60 -9.42 10.56
CA SER A 203 -34.34 -10.65 10.31
C SER A 203 -33.57 -11.94 10.59
N ASN A 204 -32.26 -11.85 10.67
CA ASN A 204 -31.33 -12.98 10.72
C ASN A 204 -31.57 -14.03 9.59
N LYS A 205 -32.12 -13.56 8.46
CA LYS A 205 -32.26 -14.33 7.21
C LYS A 205 -31.30 -13.75 6.20
N HIS A 206 -30.40 -14.58 5.71
CA HIS A 206 -29.34 -14.12 4.80
C HIS A 206 -29.63 -14.56 3.38
N ARG A 207 -29.54 -13.62 2.43
CA ARG A 207 -29.77 -13.85 0.99
C ARG A 207 -28.61 -14.55 0.30
N TYR A 208 -27.43 -14.51 0.90
CA TYR A 208 -26.22 -15.09 0.33
C TYR A 208 -25.96 -16.46 0.95
N GLY A 209 -25.58 -17.41 0.09
CA GLY A 209 -25.12 -18.75 0.43
C GLY A 209 -23.72 -19.01 -0.12
N ASP A 210 -23.50 -20.18 -0.69
CA ASP A 210 -22.21 -20.62 -1.25
C ASP A 210 -21.72 -19.74 -2.42
N GLU A 211 -22.65 -19.10 -3.14
CA GLU A 211 -22.35 -18.17 -4.23
C GLU A 211 -21.53 -16.96 -3.78
N LEU A 212 -21.51 -16.66 -2.47
CA LEU A 212 -20.73 -15.54 -1.94
C LEU A 212 -19.23 -15.71 -2.18
N ASN A 213 -18.74 -16.94 -2.20
CA ASN A 213 -17.34 -17.24 -2.50
C ASN A 213 -16.98 -16.84 -3.95
N ASP A 214 -17.86 -17.12 -4.91
CA ASP A 214 -17.63 -16.71 -6.30
C ASP A 214 -17.72 -15.19 -6.48
N ILE A 215 -18.61 -14.54 -5.73
CA ILE A 215 -18.67 -13.09 -5.64
C ILE A 215 -17.32 -12.53 -5.13
N CYS A 216 -16.76 -13.09 -4.05
CA CYS A 216 -15.47 -12.67 -3.49
C CYS A 216 -14.32 -12.81 -4.50
N LYS A 217 -14.24 -13.95 -5.21
CA LYS A 217 -13.26 -14.18 -6.28
C LYS A 217 -13.40 -13.14 -7.40
N ARG A 218 -14.64 -12.87 -7.82
CA ARG A 218 -14.93 -11.88 -8.87
C ARG A 218 -14.53 -10.48 -8.44
N ILE A 219 -14.89 -10.05 -7.23
CA ILE A 219 -14.54 -8.72 -6.70
C ILE A 219 -13.02 -8.56 -6.64
N SER A 220 -12.30 -9.56 -6.10
CA SER A 220 -10.84 -9.53 -6.00
C SER A 220 -10.16 -9.44 -7.38
N ARG A 221 -10.72 -10.12 -8.40
CA ARG A 221 -10.24 -10.01 -9.77
C ARG A 221 -10.49 -8.63 -10.37
N MET A 222 -11.69 -8.06 -10.16
CA MET A 222 -12.03 -6.73 -10.66
C MET A 222 -11.23 -5.62 -9.99
N GLU A 223 -10.94 -5.74 -8.69
CA GLU A 223 -10.06 -4.83 -7.97
C GLU A 223 -8.66 -4.82 -8.58
N ARG A 224 -8.07 -6.00 -8.86
CA ARG A 224 -6.76 -6.09 -9.53
C ARG A 224 -6.77 -5.42 -10.90
N LYS A 225 -7.80 -5.68 -11.71
CA LYS A 225 -7.96 -5.04 -13.02
C LYS A 225 -8.07 -3.51 -12.91
N ALA A 226 -8.79 -3.00 -11.91
CA ALA A 226 -8.89 -1.56 -11.66
C ALA A 226 -7.53 -0.95 -11.28
N VAL A 227 -6.76 -1.61 -10.41
CA VAL A 227 -5.41 -1.18 -10.03
C VAL A 227 -4.45 -1.21 -11.23
N GLU A 228 -4.54 -2.22 -12.09
CA GLU A 228 -3.75 -2.29 -13.33
C GLU A 228 -4.09 -1.13 -14.26
N ALA A 229 -5.38 -0.87 -14.48
CA ALA A 229 -5.84 0.26 -15.30
C ALA A 229 -5.39 1.62 -14.74
N GLU A 230 -5.44 1.81 -13.42
CA GLU A 230 -4.96 3.01 -12.75
C GLU A 230 -3.44 3.20 -12.96
N ARG A 231 -2.66 2.13 -12.83
CA ARG A 231 -1.21 2.16 -13.07
C ARG A 231 -0.87 2.51 -14.51
N GLU A 232 -1.55 1.89 -15.47
CA GLU A 232 -1.34 2.18 -16.89
C GLU A 232 -1.75 3.63 -17.24
N SER A 233 -2.86 4.12 -16.68
CA SER A 233 -3.26 5.52 -16.82
C SER A 233 -2.21 6.47 -16.23
N THR A 234 -1.69 6.17 -15.05
CA THR A 234 -0.62 6.97 -14.43
C THR A 234 0.63 7.02 -15.31
N LYS A 235 1.08 5.89 -15.83
CA LYS A 235 2.22 5.82 -16.76
C LYS A 235 1.99 6.60 -18.04
N PHE A 236 0.78 6.51 -18.60
CA PHE A 236 0.41 7.28 -19.78
C PHE A 236 0.57 8.79 -19.55
N PHE A 237 0.02 9.31 -18.46
CA PHE A 237 0.16 10.74 -18.13
C PHE A 237 1.59 11.12 -17.75
N GLN A 238 2.35 10.22 -17.12
CA GLN A 238 3.78 10.43 -16.89
C GLN A 238 4.54 10.58 -18.21
N THR A 239 4.25 9.73 -19.19
CA THR A 239 4.87 9.81 -20.50
C THR A 239 4.51 11.11 -21.21
N LEU A 240 3.23 11.50 -21.20
CA LEU A 240 2.80 12.79 -21.77
C LEU A 240 3.50 13.99 -21.13
N PHE A 241 3.67 13.95 -19.81
CA PHE A 241 4.32 15.03 -19.07
C PHE A 241 5.79 15.23 -19.42
N VAL A 242 6.50 14.15 -19.79
CA VAL A 242 7.93 14.21 -20.10
C VAL A 242 8.24 14.29 -21.61
N VAL A 243 7.25 14.05 -22.48
CA VAL A 243 7.48 14.04 -23.92
C VAL A 243 7.99 15.35 -24.46
N ASP A 244 7.51 16.46 -23.94
CA ASP A 244 7.92 17.82 -24.33
C ASP A 244 9.24 18.26 -23.70
N LYS A 245 9.81 17.43 -22.81
CA LYS A 245 11.05 17.68 -22.06
C LYS A 245 12.21 16.82 -22.56
N ILE A 246 12.06 16.24 -23.74
CA ILE A 246 13.13 15.43 -24.36
C ILE A 246 14.35 16.31 -24.64
N GLY A 247 15.51 15.93 -24.10
CA GLY A 247 16.76 16.69 -24.18
C GLY A 247 17.07 17.50 -22.92
N GLU A 248 16.17 17.58 -21.95
CA GLU A 248 16.44 18.17 -20.65
C GLU A 248 17.14 17.17 -19.71
N GLU A 249 17.92 17.69 -18.78
CA GLU A 249 18.60 16.91 -17.74
C GLU A 249 17.82 16.99 -16.41
N PHE A 250 17.65 15.85 -15.75
CA PHE A 250 16.94 15.75 -14.48
C PHE A 250 17.76 14.98 -13.44
N ASP A 251 17.70 15.42 -12.20
CA ASP A 251 18.15 14.61 -11.08
C ASP A 251 17.18 13.43 -10.86
N GLY A 252 17.74 12.26 -10.57
CA GLY A 252 16.94 11.07 -10.37
C GLY A 252 17.59 10.02 -9.48
N THR A 253 16.74 9.26 -8.82
CA THR A 253 17.14 8.16 -7.93
C THR A 253 16.88 6.82 -8.60
N VAL A 254 17.85 5.90 -8.53
CA VAL A 254 17.68 4.52 -9.03
C VAL A 254 16.59 3.83 -8.22
N SER A 255 15.50 3.44 -8.89
CA SER A 255 14.34 2.77 -8.29
C SER A 255 14.34 1.27 -8.48
N GLY A 256 15.14 0.76 -9.42
CA GLY A 256 15.27 -0.65 -9.70
C GLY A 256 16.38 -0.96 -10.68
N ILE A 257 16.83 -2.22 -10.66
CA ILE A 257 17.90 -2.71 -11.52
C ILE A 257 17.46 -4.03 -12.14
N ALA A 258 17.78 -4.22 -13.40
CA ALA A 258 17.53 -5.46 -14.16
C ALA A 258 18.72 -5.79 -15.06
N GLU A 259 18.76 -7.00 -15.59
CA GLU A 259 19.81 -7.44 -16.50
C GLU A 259 19.94 -6.55 -17.73
N PHE A 260 18.83 -5.99 -18.20
CA PHE A 260 18.77 -5.15 -19.42
C PHE A 260 18.96 -3.65 -19.17
N GLY A 261 19.00 -3.20 -17.90
CA GLY A 261 19.18 -1.77 -17.56
C GLY A 261 18.80 -1.41 -16.15
N MET A 262 18.76 -0.11 -15.88
CA MET A 262 18.30 0.43 -14.60
C MET A 262 17.04 1.27 -14.77
N PHE A 263 16.18 1.23 -13.77
CA PHE A 263 15.05 2.12 -13.65
C PHE A 263 15.45 3.32 -12.80
N VAL A 264 15.18 4.50 -13.31
CA VAL A 264 15.46 5.77 -12.62
C VAL A 264 14.17 6.54 -12.47
N LYS A 265 13.94 7.01 -11.28
CA LYS A 265 12.80 7.83 -10.91
C LYS A 265 13.27 9.27 -10.76
N MET A 266 12.68 10.17 -11.51
CA MET A 266 13.00 11.61 -11.42
C MET A 266 12.56 12.16 -10.06
N ASP A 267 13.41 12.91 -9.38
CA ASP A 267 13.15 13.37 -8.03
C ASP A 267 12.05 14.44 -7.96
N GLU A 268 11.96 15.30 -8.97
CA GLU A 268 11.00 16.40 -9.01
C GLU A 268 9.56 15.94 -9.28
N ASN A 269 9.38 15.00 -10.19
CA ASN A 269 8.06 14.65 -10.74
C ASN A 269 7.67 13.19 -10.55
N GLN A 270 8.58 12.37 -9.99
CA GLN A 270 8.37 10.96 -9.72
C GLN A 270 8.09 10.10 -10.98
N CYS A 271 8.32 10.66 -12.18
CA CYS A 271 8.26 9.89 -13.41
C CYS A 271 9.41 8.88 -13.45
N GLU A 272 9.10 7.66 -13.83
CA GLU A 272 10.08 6.57 -13.90
C GLU A 272 10.38 6.19 -15.33
N GLY A 273 11.65 6.17 -15.68
CA GLY A 273 12.16 5.73 -16.96
C GLY A 273 13.18 4.60 -16.83
N MET A 274 13.39 3.85 -17.90
CA MET A 274 14.41 2.79 -17.98
C MET A 274 15.58 3.28 -18.83
N ILE A 275 16.79 3.19 -18.27
CA ILE A 275 18.05 3.43 -18.98
C ILE A 275 18.60 2.06 -19.39
N PRO A 276 18.67 1.74 -20.70
CA PRO A 276 19.26 0.50 -21.16
C PRO A 276 20.71 0.35 -20.69
N MET A 277 21.14 -0.88 -20.38
CA MET A 277 22.49 -1.15 -19.89
C MET A 277 23.59 -0.54 -20.78
N GLN A 278 23.35 -0.53 -22.10
CA GLN A 278 24.31 -0.03 -23.10
C GLN A 278 24.39 1.49 -23.14
N GLU A 279 23.39 2.20 -22.64
CA GLU A 279 23.30 3.68 -22.63
C GLU A 279 23.75 4.29 -21.30
N ILE A 280 24.11 3.48 -20.31
CA ILE A 280 24.68 4.00 -19.05
C ILE A 280 26.05 4.61 -19.35
N PRO A 281 26.23 5.94 -19.11
CA PRO A 281 27.46 6.61 -19.53
C PRO A 281 28.65 6.25 -18.64
N GLY A 282 29.84 6.29 -19.24
CA GLY A 282 31.12 6.25 -18.52
C GLY A 282 31.83 4.90 -18.46
N ASP A 283 31.14 3.78 -18.72
CA ASP A 283 31.76 2.45 -18.76
C ASP A 283 30.89 1.45 -19.54
N ARG A 284 31.42 0.23 -19.71
CA ARG A 284 30.61 -0.94 -20.05
C ARG A 284 30.16 -1.61 -18.75
N PHE A 285 28.85 -1.58 -18.53
CA PHE A 285 28.26 -2.12 -17.33
C PHE A 285 27.76 -3.55 -17.55
N ARG A 286 27.77 -4.33 -16.47
CA ARG A 286 27.20 -5.67 -16.41
C ARG A 286 26.36 -5.82 -15.14
N PHE A 287 25.31 -6.61 -15.23
CA PHE A 287 24.49 -6.96 -14.07
C PHE A 287 25.12 -8.10 -13.29
N ASP A 288 25.26 -7.93 -12.00
CA ASP A 288 25.66 -8.95 -11.04
C ASP A 288 24.41 -9.40 -10.27
N SER A 289 23.87 -10.56 -10.65
CA SER A 289 22.68 -11.14 -10.02
C SER A 289 22.88 -11.48 -8.56
N ASP A 290 24.09 -11.89 -8.18
CA ASP A 290 24.39 -12.32 -6.80
C ASP A 290 24.43 -11.12 -5.85
N LYS A 291 24.92 -9.98 -6.34
CA LYS A 291 25.02 -8.75 -5.57
C LYS A 291 23.89 -7.77 -5.85
N PHE A 292 23.02 -8.05 -6.83
CA PHE A 292 21.97 -7.14 -7.27
C PHE A 292 22.52 -5.74 -7.57
N GLN A 293 23.57 -5.70 -8.38
CA GLN A 293 24.31 -4.48 -8.70
C GLN A 293 24.60 -4.41 -10.19
N ILE A 294 24.70 -3.20 -10.71
CA ILE A 294 25.28 -2.94 -12.02
C ILE A 294 26.72 -2.49 -11.80
N ILE A 295 27.70 -3.20 -12.38
CA ILE A 295 29.13 -2.98 -12.15
C ILE A 295 29.80 -2.57 -13.45
N GLY A 296 30.51 -1.45 -13.43
CA GLY A 296 31.35 -0.98 -14.52
C GLY A 296 32.59 -1.86 -14.68
N SER A 297 32.80 -2.36 -15.90
CA SER A 297 33.88 -3.34 -16.21
C SER A 297 35.29 -2.77 -16.11
N LYS A 298 35.46 -1.45 -16.35
CA LYS A 298 36.76 -0.76 -16.29
C LYS A 298 36.93 0.05 -15.02
N THR A 299 35.89 0.78 -14.63
CA THR A 299 35.95 1.73 -13.51
C THR A 299 35.64 1.08 -12.17
N GLY A 300 35.01 -0.10 -12.17
CA GLY A 300 34.48 -0.71 -10.95
C GLY A 300 33.31 0.07 -10.30
N LYS A 301 32.80 1.12 -10.98
CA LYS A 301 31.67 1.89 -10.46
C LYS A 301 30.46 1.00 -10.33
N THR A 302 29.76 1.09 -9.21
CA THR A 302 28.59 0.26 -8.89
C THR A 302 27.34 1.13 -8.71
N TYR A 303 26.21 0.61 -9.19
CA TYR A 303 24.89 1.16 -8.96
C TYR A 303 24.01 0.13 -8.30
#